data_506c48dba884d4332fe7499b18dbab4d
#
_entry.id   506c48dba884d4332fe7499b18dbab4d
#
_cell.length_a   1.000
_cell.length_b   1.000
_cell.length_c   1.000
_cell.angle_alpha   90.00
_cell.angle_beta   90.00
_cell.angle_gamma   90.00
#
_symmetry.space_group_name_H-M   'P 1'
#
loop_
_entity.id
_entity.type
_entity.pdbx_description
1 polymer ?
#
loop_
_entity_poly.entity_id
_entity_poly.type
_entity_poly.pdbx_seq_one_letter_code
_entity_poly.pdbx_strand_id
1 'polypeptide(L)'
;MTSVIATSVEPDQQAPHKVNLLGLPLAAMEQYFLELGEKKFRAQQVLKWIHHQGVTDFDQMSNLGKALREKLKACAEIRPPEIVSQHDSSDGTRKWAIRVEGGGLVEAVLIPDGNRATLCVSSQVGCSLDCSFCSTGKQGFQRDLTAAEIIGQVWLAIDSYDAFQSGKGRVVTNVVMMGMGEPLLNFDNVVAAMDLMMEDNAYGISKRRVTLSTSGVVPALDKLAGVSEASLAVSLHAPNDACLLYTSP
;
A
#
# COMPACT_ATOMS: atom_id res chain seq x y z
N MET A 1 -26.16 18.89 -50.67
CA MET A 1 -26.87 18.46 -49.46
C MET A 1 -26.18 17.20 -48.94
N THR A 2 -25.24 17.33 -48.05
CA THR A 2 -24.46 16.23 -47.50
C THR A 2 -24.91 16.00 -46.07
N SER A 3 -25.59 14.87 -45.84
CA SER A 3 -26.13 14.46 -44.56
C SER A 3 -24.98 13.97 -43.67
N VAL A 4 -24.77 14.64 -42.52
CA VAL A 4 -23.85 14.22 -41.47
C VAL A 4 -24.63 13.27 -40.55
N ILE A 5 -24.24 12.00 -40.56
CA ILE A 5 -24.76 11.00 -39.61
C ILE A 5 -24.02 11.20 -38.30
N ALA A 6 -24.72 11.71 -37.27
CA ALA A 6 -24.22 11.76 -35.92
C ALA A 6 -24.29 10.33 -35.32
N THR A 7 -23.15 9.71 -35.13
CA THR A 7 -23.02 8.49 -34.31
C THR A 7 -23.13 8.87 -32.84
N SER A 8 -24.24 8.51 -32.22
CA SER A 8 -24.41 8.55 -30.76
C SER A 8 -23.48 7.53 -30.11
N VAL A 9 -22.47 8.03 -29.38
CA VAL A 9 -21.65 7.21 -28.51
C VAL A 9 -22.53 6.89 -27.29
N GLU A 10 -22.94 5.64 -27.15
CA GLU A 10 -23.59 5.16 -25.94
C GLU A 10 -22.59 5.28 -24.77
N PRO A 11 -23.03 5.72 -23.56
CA PRO A 11 -22.14 5.75 -22.39
C PRO A 11 -21.77 4.32 -22.04
N ASP A 12 -20.46 4.07 -22.00
CA ASP A 12 -19.85 2.83 -21.52
C ASP A 12 -20.43 2.50 -20.15
N GLN A 13 -21.22 1.41 -20.06
CA GLN A 13 -21.74 0.88 -18.80
C GLN A 13 -20.55 0.29 -18.06
N GLN A 14 -19.84 1.12 -17.29
CA GLN A 14 -18.78 0.67 -16.39
C GLN A 14 -19.37 -0.42 -15.49
N ALA A 15 -18.83 -1.63 -15.59
CA ALA A 15 -19.13 -2.72 -14.66
C ALA A 15 -18.99 -2.19 -13.22
N PRO A 16 -19.87 -2.59 -12.28
CA PRO A 16 -19.84 -2.08 -10.92
C PRO A 16 -18.43 -2.25 -10.34
N HIS A 17 -17.83 -1.14 -9.91
CA HIS A 17 -16.47 -1.12 -9.41
C HIS A 17 -16.40 -1.99 -8.14
N LYS A 18 -15.70 -3.11 -8.20
CA LYS A 18 -15.52 -4.01 -7.05
C LYS A 18 -14.63 -3.36 -6.00
N VAL A 19 -14.96 -3.56 -4.73
CA VAL A 19 -14.13 -3.09 -3.62
C VAL A 19 -12.91 -3.99 -3.48
N ASN A 20 -11.71 -3.42 -3.54
CA ASN A 20 -10.48 -4.17 -3.29
C ASN A 20 -10.25 -4.34 -1.78
N LEU A 21 -10.53 -5.54 -1.26
CA LEU A 21 -10.44 -5.86 0.16
C LEU A 21 -9.00 -5.86 0.70
N LEU A 22 -7.99 -5.92 -0.16
CA LEU A 22 -6.58 -5.91 0.24
C LEU A 22 -6.22 -4.67 1.08
N GLY A 23 -6.83 -3.52 0.78
CA GLY A 23 -6.52 -2.24 1.42
C GLY A 23 -7.45 -1.84 2.57
N LEU A 24 -8.39 -2.68 2.99
CA LEU A 24 -9.32 -2.34 4.08
C LEU A 24 -8.74 -2.71 5.46
N PRO A 25 -8.46 -1.73 6.35
CA PRO A 25 -8.16 -2.00 7.76
C PRO A 25 -9.32 -2.73 8.45
N LEU A 26 -9.04 -3.38 9.59
CA LEU A 26 -10.03 -4.21 10.29
C LEU A 26 -11.37 -3.49 10.50
N ALA A 27 -11.37 -2.26 10.99
CA ALA A 27 -12.59 -1.50 11.25
C ALA A 27 -13.41 -1.24 9.96
N ALA A 28 -12.74 -0.86 8.86
CA ALA A 28 -13.38 -0.65 7.56
C ALA A 28 -13.89 -1.97 6.98
N MET A 29 -13.13 -3.06 7.13
CA MET A 29 -13.55 -4.40 6.72
C MET A 29 -14.78 -4.86 7.52
N GLU A 30 -14.82 -4.65 8.84
CA GLU A 30 -15.98 -4.95 9.67
C GLU A 30 -17.22 -4.19 9.21
N GLN A 31 -17.08 -2.91 8.92
CA GLN A 31 -18.17 -2.07 8.41
C GLN A 31 -18.68 -2.58 7.06
N TYR A 32 -17.76 -2.90 6.14
CA TYR A 32 -18.10 -3.49 4.84
C TYR A 32 -18.91 -4.78 4.97
N PHE A 33 -18.51 -5.70 5.87
CA PHE A 33 -19.28 -6.93 6.12
C PHE A 33 -20.66 -6.67 6.73
N LEU A 34 -20.79 -5.69 7.63
CA LEU A 34 -22.09 -5.27 8.16
C LEU A 34 -23.03 -4.76 7.07
N GLU A 35 -22.54 -3.95 6.15
CA GLU A 35 -23.30 -3.44 4.98
C GLU A 35 -23.73 -4.57 4.05
N LEU A 36 -22.95 -5.64 3.97
CA LEU A 36 -23.32 -6.87 3.28
C LEU A 36 -24.35 -7.72 4.07
N GLY A 37 -24.77 -7.33 5.28
CA GLY A 37 -25.64 -8.11 6.15
C GLY A 37 -24.94 -9.29 6.82
N GLU A 38 -23.62 -9.27 6.90
CA GLU A 38 -22.81 -10.33 7.50
C GLU A 38 -22.31 -9.93 8.90
N LYS A 39 -21.80 -10.90 9.66
CA LYS A 39 -21.28 -10.66 11.01
C LYS A 39 -19.85 -10.12 10.97
N LYS A 40 -19.50 -9.20 11.89
CA LYS A 40 -18.19 -8.56 12.00
C LYS A 40 -16.99 -9.52 12.01
N PHE A 41 -17.10 -10.68 12.69
CA PHE A 41 -16.01 -11.64 12.78
C PHE A 41 -15.57 -12.21 11.42
N ARG A 42 -16.41 -12.07 10.37
CA ARG A 42 -16.02 -12.43 9.00
C ARG A 42 -14.90 -11.58 8.47
N ALA A 43 -14.82 -10.31 8.88
CA ALA A 43 -13.71 -9.42 8.55
C ALA A 43 -12.36 -10.01 8.97
N GLN A 44 -12.24 -10.47 10.22
CA GLN A 44 -11.01 -11.09 10.73
C GLN A 44 -10.63 -12.36 9.97
N GLN A 45 -11.63 -13.17 9.59
CA GLN A 45 -11.39 -14.37 8.79
C GLN A 45 -10.80 -14.01 7.42
N VAL A 46 -11.39 -13.04 6.74
CA VAL A 46 -10.92 -12.61 5.40
C VAL A 46 -9.56 -11.93 5.48
N LEU A 47 -9.31 -11.06 6.47
CA LEU A 47 -7.98 -10.47 6.70
C LEU A 47 -6.90 -11.54 6.84
N LYS A 48 -7.13 -12.60 7.62
CA LYS A 48 -6.18 -13.71 7.78
C LYS A 48 -5.94 -14.46 6.47
N TRP A 49 -6.99 -14.69 5.68
CA TRP A 49 -6.82 -15.32 4.37
C TRP A 49 -5.94 -14.49 3.44
N ILE A 50 -6.18 -13.18 3.39
CA ILE A 50 -5.44 -12.26 2.53
C ILE A 50 -3.99 -12.10 2.99
N HIS A 51 -3.79 -11.76 4.28
CA HIS A 51 -2.50 -11.25 4.76
C HIS A 51 -1.64 -12.29 5.47
N HIS A 52 -2.22 -13.39 6.01
CA HIS A 52 -1.43 -14.48 6.58
C HIS A 52 -1.19 -15.61 5.58
N GLN A 53 -2.13 -15.83 4.66
CA GLN A 53 -2.08 -16.98 3.76
C GLN A 53 -1.85 -16.59 2.28
N GLY A 54 -1.85 -15.29 1.96
CA GLY A 54 -1.63 -14.79 0.61
C GLY A 54 -2.72 -15.17 -0.39
N VAL A 55 -3.94 -15.48 0.10
CA VAL A 55 -5.04 -15.94 -0.74
C VAL A 55 -5.75 -14.76 -1.38
N THR A 56 -5.88 -14.79 -2.71
CA THR A 56 -6.59 -13.79 -3.51
C THR A 56 -7.90 -14.30 -4.10
N ASP A 57 -8.13 -15.62 -4.08
CA ASP A 57 -9.35 -16.26 -4.56
C ASP A 57 -10.28 -16.64 -3.41
N PHE A 58 -11.49 -16.07 -3.40
CA PHE A 58 -12.51 -16.37 -2.37
C PHE A 58 -12.87 -17.86 -2.31
N ASP A 59 -12.73 -18.63 -3.39
CA ASP A 59 -13.05 -20.06 -3.37
C ASP A 59 -12.12 -20.89 -2.49
N GLN A 60 -10.89 -20.40 -2.25
CA GLN A 60 -9.93 -21.05 -1.36
C GLN A 60 -10.22 -20.79 0.13
N MET A 61 -11.10 -19.82 0.46
CA MET A 61 -11.44 -19.45 1.84
C MET A 61 -12.44 -20.44 2.45
N SER A 62 -11.95 -21.63 2.82
CA SER A 62 -12.76 -22.79 3.21
C SER A 62 -13.67 -22.58 4.42
N ASN A 63 -13.34 -21.64 5.32
CA ASN A 63 -14.16 -21.29 6.49
C ASN A 63 -15.27 -20.26 6.20
N LEU A 64 -15.39 -19.78 4.95
CA LEU A 64 -16.51 -18.97 4.48
C LEU A 64 -17.55 -19.85 3.78
N GLY A 65 -18.84 -19.65 4.13
CA GLY A 65 -19.93 -20.35 3.45
C GLY A 65 -20.00 -20.01 1.96
N LYS A 66 -20.44 -20.98 1.13
CA LYS A 66 -20.52 -20.82 -0.34
C LYS A 66 -21.30 -19.57 -0.75
N ALA A 67 -22.44 -19.30 -0.11
CA ALA A 67 -23.27 -18.12 -0.40
C ALA A 67 -22.49 -16.80 -0.19
N LEU A 68 -21.69 -16.71 0.88
CA LEU A 68 -20.86 -15.53 1.15
C LEU A 68 -19.76 -15.39 0.11
N ARG A 69 -19.08 -16.49 -0.27
CA ARG A 69 -18.05 -16.45 -1.32
C ARG A 69 -18.60 -15.94 -2.64
N GLU A 70 -19.77 -16.44 -3.08
CA GLU A 70 -20.42 -15.94 -4.30
C GLU A 70 -20.82 -14.46 -4.19
N LYS A 71 -21.31 -14.03 -3.02
CA LYS A 71 -21.61 -12.63 -2.76
C LYS A 71 -20.37 -11.74 -2.86
N LEU A 72 -19.25 -12.15 -2.26
CA LEU A 72 -17.98 -11.42 -2.33
C LEU A 72 -17.44 -11.34 -3.77
N LYS A 73 -17.49 -12.43 -4.54
CA LYS A 73 -17.10 -12.41 -5.96
C LYS A 73 -17.87 -11.40 -6.79
N ALA A 74 -19.13 -11.13 -6.44
CA ALA A 74 -19.96 -10.18 -7.16
C ALA A 74 -19.61 -8.71 -6.87
N CYS A 75 -19.20 -8.37 -5.63
CA CYS A 75 -19.05 -6.99 -5.17
C CYS A 75 -17.63 -6.63 -4.69
N ALA A 76 -16.73 -7.60 -4.56
CA ALA A 76 -15.39 -7.41 -4.04
C ALA A 76 -14.33 -8.12 -4.90
N GLU A 77 -13.09 -7.72 -4.71
CA GLU A 77 -11.90 -8.37 -5.25
C GLU A 77 -10.76 -8.31 -4.22
N ILE A 78 -9.73 -9.12 -4.45
CA ILE A 78 -8.45 -9.04 -3.74
C ILE A 78 -7.39 -8.96 -4.83
N ARG A 79 -6.94 -7.75 -5.11
CA ARG A 79 -6.05 -7.46 -6.23
C ARG A 79 -4.79 -6.76 -5.75
N PRO A 80 -3.69 -7.51 -5.51
CA PRO A 80 -2.39 -6.92 -5.31
C PRO A 80 -1.91 -6.24 -6.62
N PRO A 81 -1.01 -5.24 -6.54
CA PRO A 81 -0.37 -4.68 -7.72
C PRO A 81 0.55 -5.72 -8.39
N GLU A 82 1.11 -5.39 -9.55
CA GLU A 82 1.90 -6.32 -10.38
C GLU A 82 3.40 -5.99 -10.32
N ILE A 83 4.25 -6.99 -10.12
CA ILE A 83 5.71 -6.85 -10.29
C ILE A 83 6.03 -6.82 -11.79
N VAL A 84 6.60 -5.69 -12.25
CA VAL A 84 7.06 -5.51 -13.64
C VAL A 84 8.50 -5.98 -13.81
N SER A 85 9.35 -5.68 -12.84
CA SER A 85 10.73 -6.14 -12.82
C SER A 85 11.24 -6.30 -11.40
N GLN A 86 12.24 -7.19 -11.24
CA GLN A 86 12.94 -7.46 -9.99
C GLN A 86 14.44 -7.42 -10.26
N HIS A 87 15.17 -6.80 -9.33
CA HIS A 87 16.62 -6.75 -9.33
C HIS A 87 17.15 -7.19 -7.96
N ASP A 88 18.01 -8.19 -7.98
CA ASP A 88 18.68 -8.71 -6.79
C ASP A 88 20.13 -8.25 -6.78
N SER A 89 20.59 -7.67 -5.67
CA SER A 89 21.96 -7.25 -5.45
C SER A 89 22.74 -8.32 -4.69
N SER A 90 24.09 -8.27 -4.76
CA SER A 90 24.97 -9.26 -4.13
C SER A 90 24.91 -9.27 -2.60
N ASP A 91 24.45 -8.18 -1.98
CA ASP A 91 24.22 -8.06 -0.53
C ASP A 91 22.87 -8.61 -0.07
N GLY A 92 22.07 -9.16 -0.99
CA GLY A 92 20.74 -9.69 -0.75
C GLY A 92 19.63 -8.63 -0.82
N THR A 93 19.95 -7.36 -1.07
CA THR A 93 18.95 -6.32 -1.34
C THR A 93 18.16 -6.66 -2.60
N ARG A 94 16.83 -6.57 -2.50
CA ARG A 94 15.92 -6.81 -3.61
C ARG A 94 15.06 -5.60 -3.88
N LYS A 95 15.05 -5.15 -5.13
CA LYS A 95 14.26 -4.02 -5.61
C LYS A 95 13.23 -4.49 -6.63
N TRP A 96 12.01 -3.99 -6.52
CA TRP A 96 10.95 -4.21 -7.49
C TRP A 96 10.50 -2.90 -8.11
N ALA A 97 10.22 -2.93 -9.42
CA ALA A 97 9.34 -1.99 -10.08
C ALA A 97 7.93 -2.60 -10.12
N ILE A 98 6.98 -1.89 -9.59
CA ILE A 98 5.61 -2.36 -9.34
C ILE A 98 4.65 -1.49 -10.14
N ARG A 99 3.80 -2.15 -10.96
CA ARG A 99 2.72 -1.51 -11.68
C ARG A 99 1.53 -1.34 -10.76
N VAL A 100 1.02 -0.12 -10.69
CA VAL A 100 -0.17 0.25 -9.94
C VAL A 100 -1.33 0.59 -10.89
N GLU A 101 -2.53 0.74 -10.36
CA GLU A 101 -3.72 1.04 -11.16
C GLU A 101 -3.52 2.30 -12.01
N GLY A 102 -4.09 2.33 -13.23
CA GLY A 102 -3.86 3.44 -14.16
C GLY A 102 -2.49 3.45 -14.83
N GLY A 103 -1.65 2.39 -14.66
CA GLY A 103 -0.40 2.18 -15.41
C GLY A 103 0.84 2.85 -14.82
N GLY A 104 0.73 3.57 -13.71
CA GLY A 104 1.87 4.16 -13.00
C GLY A 104 2.83 3.10 -12.46
N LEU A 105 4.11 3.44 -12.33
CA LEU A 105 5.14 2.59 -11.74
C LEU A 105 5.65 3.20 -10.44
N VAL A 106 5.80 2.33 -9.42
CA VAL A 106 6.45 2.68 -8.16
C VAL A 106 7.52 1.65 -7.82
N GLU A 107 8.40 2.01 -6.91
CA GLU A 107 9.48 1.14 -6.46
C GLU A 107 9.28 0.72 -5.02
N ALA A 108 9.63 -0.54 -4.72
CA ALA A 108 9.79 -1.04 -3.37
C ALA A 108 11.15 -1.73 -3.25
N VAL A 109 11.77 -1.65 -2.07
CA VAL A 109 13.11 -2.20 -1.83
C VAL A 109 13.13 -2.94 -0.50
N LEU A 110 13.54 -4.22 -0.51
CA LEU A 110 13.80 -4.99 0.70
C LEU A 110 15.30 -5.04 0.96
N ILE A 111 15.71 -4.55 2.12
CA ILE A 111 17.11 -4.47 2.56
C ILE A 111 17.29 -5.41 3.75
N PRO A 112 17.99 -6.55 3.58
CA PRO A 112 18.31 -7.45 4.68
C PRO A 112 19.44 -6.86 5.56
N ASP A 113 19.33 -7.08 6.87
CA ASP A 113 20.34 -6.71 7.86
C ASP A 113 20.35 -7.76 8.99
N GLY A 114 21.19 -8.77 8.89
CA GLY A 114 21.28 -9.89 9.80
C GLY A 114 19.94 -10.63 9.92
N ASN A 115 19.33 -10.59 11.10
CA ASN A 115 18.02 -11.21 11.36
C ASN A 115 16.83 -10.26 11.04
N ARG A 116 17.10 -9.09 10.49
CA ARG A 116 16.08 -8.11 10.10
C ARG A 116 16.04 -7.97 8.59
N ALA A 117 14.89 -7.58 8.08
CA ALA A 117 14.74 -7.13 6.71
C ALA A 117 13.75 -5.96 6.69
N THR A 118 14.22 -4.83 6.19
CA THR A 118 13.44 -3.58 6.12
C THR A 118 12.92 -3.39 4.71
N LEU A 119 11.60 -3.33 4.58
CA LEU A 119 10.93 -3.00 3.32
C LEU A 119 10.68 -1.49 3.25
N CYS A 120 11.23 -0.85 2.24
CA CYS A 120 10.96 0.52 1.85
C CYS A 120 9.79 0.52 0.85
N VAL A 121 8.69 1.22 1.17
CA VAL A 121 7.49 1.29 0.34
C VAL A 121 7.18 2.71 -0.10
N SER A 122 6.54 2.83 -1.27
CA SER A 122 6.11 4.08 -1.89
C SER A 122 4.69 4.45 -1.48
N SER A 123 4.37 5.75 -1.45
CA SER A 123 3.06 6.30 -1.11
C SER A 123 2.39 7.07 -2.25
N GLN A 124 3.13 7.46 -3.28
CA GLN A 124 2.62 8.20 -4.44
C GLN A 124 3.27 7.69 -5.73
N VAL A 125 2.61 7.91 -6.86
CA VAL A 125 3.24 7.82 -8.19
C VAL A 125 3.88 9.18 -8.48
N GLY A 126 5.22 9.22 -8.49
CA GLY A 126 5.97 10.46 -8.43
C GLY A 126 5.97 11.07 -7.02
N CYS A 127 6.11 12.38 -6.90
CA CYS A 127 6.07 13.08 -5.62
C CYS A 127 5.46 14.48 -5.77
N SER A 128 4.64 14.88 -4.80
CA SER A 128 4.05 16.23 -4.75
C SER A 128 5.07 17.32 -4.37
N LEU A 129 6.25 16.92 -3.88
CA LEU A 129 7.33 17.82 -3.49
C LEU A 129 8.41 17.82 -4.56
N ASP A 130 8.87 19.00 -4.95
CA ASP A 130 9.92 19.19 -5.93
C ASP A 130 11.28 19.42 -5.26
N CYS A 131 11.76 18.39 -4.54
CA CYS A 131 13.10 18.43 -3.93
C CYS A 131 14.17 18.33 -5.01
N SER A 132 15.05 19.33 -5.12
CA SER A 132 16.07 19.46 -6.19
C SER A 132 17.03 18.27 -6.29
N PHE A 133 17.31 17.58 -5.17
CA PHE A 133 18.19 16.41 -5.07
C PHE A 133 17.49 15.08 -5.31
N CYS A 134 16.14 15.05 -5.35
CA CYS A 134 15.36 13.81 -5.37
C CYS A 134 14.94 13.42 -6.80
N SER A 135 15.33 12.21 -7.24
CA SER A 135 14.93 11.70 -8.56
C SER A 135 13.42 11.53 -8.69
N THR A 136 12.73 11.17 -7.61
CA THR A 136 11.26 11.04 -7.60
C THR A 136 10.59 12.41 -7.73
N GLY A 137 11.11 13.46 -7.08
CA GLY A 137 10.61 14.83 -7.23
C GLY A 137 10.65 15.30 -8.67
N LYS A 138 11.73 14.98 -9.41
CA LYS A 138 11.87 15.32 -10.84
C LYS A 138 10.88 14.62 -11.77
N GLN A 139 10.26 13.52 -11.34
CA GLN A 139 9.23 12.83 -12.13
C GLN A 139 7.88 13.57 -12.09
N GLY A 140 7.70 14.48 -11.13
CA GLY A 140 6.44 15.15 -10.85
C GLY A 140 5.41 14.24 -10.20
N PHE A 141 4.36 14.84 -9.67
CA PHE A 141 3.25 14.13 -9.05
C PHE A 141 2.23 13.69 -10.10
N GLN A 142 1.82 12.44 -10.04
CA GLN A 142 0.75 11.91 -10.87
C GLN A 142 -0.52 11.67 -10.05
N ARG A 143 -0.42 10.87 -8.98
CA ARG A 143 -1.50 10.58 -8.03
C ARG A 143 -1.01 9.96 -6.74
N ASP A 144 -1.88 9.96 -5.76
CA ASP A 144 -1.72 9.18 -4.54
C ASP A 144 -1.93 7.68 -4.80
N LEU A 145 -1.22 6.83 -4.07
CA LEU A 145 -1.50 5.41 -4.02
C LEU A 145 -2.68 5.14 -3.08
N THR A 146 -3.54 4.20 -3.44
CA THR A 146 -4.57 3.68 -2.54
C THR A 146 -3.94 2.87 -1.40
N ALA A 147 -4.66 2.68 -0.30
CA ALA A 147 -4.21 1.80 0.78
C ALA A 147 -3.90 0.38 0.28
N ALA A 148 -4.68 -0.16 -0.67
CA ALA A 148 -4.44 -1.45 -1.29
C ALA A 148 -3.10 -1.50 -2.06
N GLU A 149 -2.75 -0.44 -2.77
CA GLU A 149 -1.48 -0.35 -3.50
C GLU A 149 -0.27 -0.18 -2.56
N ILE A 150 -0.44 0.52 -1.45
CA ILE A 150 0.62 0.67 -0.44
C ILE A 150 0.86 -0.66 0.28
N ILE A 151 -0.18 -1.28 0.84
CA ILE A 151 -0.05 -2.55 1.55
C ILE A 151 0.27 -3.71 0.60
N GLY A 152 -0.15 -3.60 -0.66
CA GLY A 152 0.16 -4.54 -1.73
C GLY A 152 1.66 -4.68 -1.98
N GLN A 153 2.48 -3.65 -1.71
CA GLN A 153 3.94 -3.75 -1.78
C GLN A 153 4.49 -4.68 -0.70
N VAL A 154 3.90 -4.68 0.51
CA VAL A 154 4.25 -5.62 1.58
C VAL A 154 3.82 -7.04 1.19
N TRP A 155 2.59 -7.19 0.68
CA TRP A 155 2.06 -8.46 0.21
C TRP A 155 2.94 -9.09 -0.87
N LEU A 156 3.31 -8.31 -1.91
CA LEU A 156 4.19 -8.75 -3.00
C LEU A 156 5.59 -9.13 -2.52
N ALA A 157 6.15 -8.36 -1.59
CA ALA A 157 7.46 -8.67 -1.03
C ALA A 157 7.45 -10.05 -0.34
N ILE A 158 6.41 -10.37 0.41
CA ILE A 158 6.26 -11.67 1.09
C ILE A 158 6.02 -12.79 0.07
N ASP A 159 5.15 -12.57 -0.90
CA ASP A 159 4.81 -13.54 -1.96
C ASP A 159 6.01 -13.89 -2.82
N SER A 160 6.84 -12.91 -3.18
CA SER A 160 8.05 -13.10 -4.01
C SER A 160 9.12 -14.00 -3.37
N TYR A 161 8.98 -14.34 -2.10
CA TYR A 161 9.81 -15.31 -1.37
C TYR A 161 9.08 -16.63 -1.07
N ASP A 162 7.88 -16.85 -1.63
CA ASP A 162 6.99 -17.98 -1.30
C ASP A 162 6.70 -18.11 0.20
N ALA A 163 6.74 -16.98 0.94
CA ALA A 163 6.73 -17.03 2.39
C ALA A 163 5.34 -17.26 2.99
N PHE A 164 4.27 -17.03 2.24
CA PHE A 164 2.91 -17.41 2.65
C PHE A 164 2.72 -18.93 2.74
N GLN A 165 3.44 -19.70 1.92
CA GLN A 165 3.26 -21.15 1.82
C GLN A 165 4.32 -21.95 2.59
N SER A 166 5.49 -21.37 2.83
CA SER A 166 6.68 -22.14 3.22
C SER A 166 6.90 -22.32 4.71
N GLY A 167 6.10 -21.66 5.57
CA GLY A 167 6.41 -21.61 7.01
C GLY A 167 7.77 -21.00 7.32
N LYS A 168 8.43 -20.39 6.33
CA LYS A 168 9.66 -19.61 6.49
C LYS A 168 9.35 -18.47 7.45
N GLY A 169 10.30 -18.12 8.29
CA GLY A 169 10.18 -16.99 9.21
C GLY A 169 9.78 -15.69 8.50
N ARG A 170 9.52 -14.66 9.28
CA ARG A 170 9.04 -13.37 8.78
C ARG A 170 10.05 -12.75 7.79
N VAL A 171 9.70 -12.68 6.48
CA VAL A 171 10.54 -12.09 5.43
C VAL A 171 10.65 -10.57 5.61
N VAL A 172 9.54 -9.91 5.94
CA VAL A 172 9.52 -8.47 6.22
C VAL A 172 9.40 -8.27 7.73
N THR A 173 10.42 -7.70 8.37
CA THR A 173 10.42 -7.44 9.81
C THR A 173 10.15 -5.99 10.17
N ASN A 174 10.51 -5.07 9.28
CA ASN A 174 10.35 -3.63 9.42
C ASN A 174 9.79 -3.05 8.12
N VAL A 175 8.97 -2.01 8.20
CA VAL A 175 8.49 -1.25 7.03
C VAL A 175 8.79 0.22 7.24
N VAL A 176 9.31 0.87 6.20
CA VAL A 176 9.58 2.32 6.20
C VAL A 176 8.91 2.97 5.00
N MET A 177 8.17 4.05 5.23
CA MET A 177 7.54 4.86 4.20
C MET A 177 8.58 5.88 3.68
N MET A 178 9.61 5.36 2.98
CA MET A 178 10.76 6.14 2.49
C MET A 178 10.98 5.92 0.99
N GLY A 179 9.99 5.40 0.27
CA GLY A 179 10.00 5.23 -1.17
C GLY A 179 9.57 6.50 -1.91
N MET A 180 8.81 6.32 -2.99
CA MET A 180 8.32 7.44 -3.78
C MET A 180 7.14 8.13 -3.09
N GLY A 181 7.15 9.49 -3.10
CA GLY A 181 6.08 10.33 -2.57
C GLY A 181 6.33 10.86 -1.17
N GLU A 182 5.50 11.85 -0.77
CA GLU A 182 5.41 12.37 0.59
C GLU A 182 4.21 11.70 1.30
N PRO A 183 4.46 10.81 2.28
CA PRO A 183 3.37 10.04 2.90
C PRO A 183 2.28 10.89 3.55
N LEU A 184 2.65 12.02 4.16
CA LEU A 184 1.68 12.88 4.83
C LEU A 184 0.77 13.67 3.88
N LEU A 185 1.09 13.74 2.59
CA LEU A 185 0.19 14.29 1.57
C LEU A 185 -0.81 13.25 1.05
N ASN A 186 -0.56 11.96 1.30
CA ASN A 186 -1.50 10.84 1.07
C ASN A 186 -1.99 10.26 2.40
N PHE A 187 -2.39 11.10 3.33
CA PHE A 187 -2.59 10.81 4.74
C PHE A 187 -3.49 9.60 5.02
N ASP A 188 -4.71 9.62 4.51
CA ASP A 188 -5.72 8.61 4.89
C ASP A 188 -5.37 7.21 4.37
N ASN A 189 -4.84 7.10 3.15
CA ASN A 189 -4.38 5.81 2.60
C ASN A 189 -3.14 5.28 3.32
N VAL A 190 -2.22 6.18 3.69
CA VAL A 190 -1.00 5.81 4.42
C VAL A 190 -1.34 5.31 5.82
N VAL A 191 -2.22 6.00 6.55
CA VAL A 191 -2.69 5.56 7.87
C VAL A 191 -3.37 4.19 7.77
N ALA A 192 -4.28 4.01 6.81
CA ALA A 192 -4.95 2.74 6.59
C ALA A 192 -3.98 1.59 6.30
N ALA A 193 -2.95 1.83 5.49
CA ALA A 193 -1.92 0.83 5.20
C ALA A 193 -1.04 0.54 6.43
N MET A 194 -0.68 1.55 7.23
CA MET A 194 0.07 1.35 8.49
C MET A 194 -0.74 0.56 9.53
N ASP A 195 -2.06 0.81 9.62
CA ASP A 195 -2.94 0.02 10.49
C ASP A 195 -2.92 -1.45 10.09
N LEU A 196 -2.99 -1.78 8.80
CA LEU A 196 -2.85 -3.15 8.31
C LEU A 196 -1.47 -3.75 8.60
N MET A 197 -0.39 -2.98 8.51
CA MET A 197 0.95 -3.44 8.85
C MET A 197 1.05 -3.84 10.32
N MET A 198 0.36 -3.12 11.21
CA MET A 198 0.39 -3.33 12.66
C MET A 198 -0.69 -4.30 13.18
N GLU A 199 -1.77 -4.52 12.42
CA GLU A 199 -2.91 -5.37 12.78
C GLU A 199 -2.50 -6.84 12.93
N ASP A 200 -2.81 -7.46 14.07
CA ASP A 200 -2.46 -8.86 14.39
C ASP A 200 -3.16 -9.87 13.45
N ASN A 201 -4.34 -9.54 12.93
CA ASN A 201 -5.03 -10.36 11.94
C ASN A 201 -4.50 -10.17 10.50
N ALA A 202 -3.52 -9.27 10.32
CA ALA A 202 -2.83 -9.02 9.06
C ALA A 202 -1.33 -9.31 9.20
N TYR A 203 -0.46 -8.29 9.34
CA TYR A 203 0.98 -8.54 9.39
C TYR A 203 1.57 -8.55 10.82
N GLY A 204 0.90 -7.96 11.81
CA GLY A 204 1.33 -7.92 13.20
C GLY A 204 2.75 -7.37 13.39
N ILE A 205 3.14 -6.39 12.58
CA ILE A 205 4.44 -5.73 12.71
C ILE A 205 4.35 -4.75 13.89
N SER A 206 5.28 -4.84 14.84
CA SER A 206 5.31 -3.93 15.99
C SER A 206 5.34 -2.47 15.52
N LYS A 207 4.59 -1.60 16.18
CA LYS A 207 4.54 -0.15 15.94
C LYS A 207 5.92 0.53 15.87
N ARG A 208 6.91 0.01 16.60
CA ARG A 208 8.30 0.48 16.57
C ARG A 208 9.06 0.06 15.30
N ARG A 209 8.49 -0.80 14.49
CA ARG A 209 9.07 -1.34 13.26
C ARG A 209 8.31 -0.90 12.01
N VAL A 210 7.29 -0.07 12.17
CA VAL A 210 6.63 0.67 11.09
C VAL A 210 7.00 2.12 11.25
N THR A 211 7.67 2.71 10.26
CA THR A 211 8.15 4.09 10.32
C THR A 211 7.58 4.91 9.18
N LEU A 212 6.89 5.97 9.51
CA LEU A 212 6.51 7.01 8.56
C LEU A 212 7.65 8.03 8.49
N SER A 213 8.14 8.32 7.28
CA SER A 213 9.10 9.39 7.05
C SER A 213 8.43 10.57 6.35
N THR A 214 8.77 11.77 6.72
CA THR A 214 8.20 12.99 6.11
C THR A 214 9.25 14.09 5.99
N SER A 215 9.06 14.97 5.01
CA SER A 215 9.79 16.23 4.89
C SER A 215 9.30 17.31 5.86
N GLY A 216 8.20 17.06 6.60
CA GLY A 216 7.69 17.98 7.62
C GLY A 216 6.39 18.71 7.25
N VAL A 217 5.39 17.98 6.76
CA VAL A 217 4.04 18.53 6.53
C VAL A 217 3.33 18.74 7.88
N VAL A 218 3.61 19.88 8.54
CA VAL A 218 3.25 20.17 9.94
C VAL A 218 1.76 19.97 10.25
N PRO A 219 0.79 20.45 9.47
CA PRO A 219 -0.63 20.21 9.79
C PRO A 219 -1.04 18.74 9.80
N ALA A 220 -0.37 17.91 8.99
CA ALA A 220 -0.62 16.47 8.94
C ALA A 220 0.12 15.73 10.08
N LEU A 221 1.24 16.24 10.57
CA LEU A 221 1.93 15.72 11.76
C LEU A 221 1.07 15.83 13.01
N ASP A 222 0.41 16.98 13.22
CA ASP A 222 -0.50 17.18 14.35
C ASP A 222 -1.68 16.18 14.29
N LYS A 223 -2.22 15.95 13.09
CA LYS A 223 -3.29 14.97 12.86
C LYS A 223 -2.80 13.53 13.13
N LEU A 224 -1.56 13.19 12.72
CA LEU A 224 -0.98 11.86 12.88
C LEU A 224 -0.86 11.44 14.34
N ALA A 225 -0.49 12.34 15.24
CA ALA A 225 -0.33 12.07 16.66
C ALA A 225 -1.60 11.53 17.33
N GLY A 226 -2.79 11.85 16.78
CA GLY A 226 -4.07 11.38 17.29
C GLY A 226 -4.57 10.05 16.71
N VAL A 227 -3.94 9.54 15.64
CA VAL A 227 -4.52 8.40 14.86
C VAL A 227 -3.55 7.25 14.64
N SER A 228 -2.23 7.43 14.83
CA SER A 228 -1.26 6.35 14.62
C SER A 228 -0.20 6.30 15.72
N GLU A 229 0.19 5.07 16.09
CA GLU A 229 1.29 4.80 17.02
C GLU A 229 2.59 4.37 16.31
N ALA A 230 2.65 4.46 14.97
CA ALA A 230 3.86 4.14 14.22
C ALA A 230 5.00 5.10 14.57
N SER A 231 6.23 4.66 14.35
CA SER A 231 7.41 5.51 14.54
C SER A 231 7.44 6.63 13.47
N LEU A 232 7.89 7.82 13.88
CA LEU A 232 8.03 8.96 12.99
C LEU A 232 9.52 9.25 12.73
N ALA A 233 9.87 9.51 11.47
CA ALA A 233 11.14 10.06 11.06
C ALA A 233 10.92 11.37 10.29
N VAL A 234 11.63 12.42 10.67
CA VAL A 234 11.58 13.70 9.96
C VAL A 234 12.90 13.91 9.22
N SER A 235 12.83 14.16 7.92
CA SER A 235 14.00 14.49 7.10
C SER A 235 14.40 15.94 7.35
N LEU A 236 15.39 16.12 8.19
CA LEU A 236 15.94 17.45 8.52
C LEU A 236 17.29 17.64 7.85
N HIS A 237 17.32 18.40 6.75
CA HIS A 237 18.54 18.64 5.95
C HIS A 237 19.38 19.81 6.47
N ALA A 238 18.75 20.78 7.15
CA ALA A 238 19.44 21.94 7.70
C ALA A 238 18.64 22.55 8.86
N PRO A 239 19.30 23.21 9.84
CA PRO A 239 18.62 23.84 10.98
C PRO A 239 17.92 25.16 10.65
N ASN A 240 18.19 25.75 9.49
CA ASN A 240 17.58 27.00 8.99
C ASN A 240 17.78 27.13 7.47
N ASP A 241 17.06 28.10 6.87
CA ASP A 241 17.07 28.32 5.42
C ASP A 241 18.45 28.68 4.86
N ALA A 242 19.24 29.45 5.59
CA ALA A 242 20.59 29.84 5.14
C ALA A 242 21.52 28.63 5.00
N CYS A 243 21.44 27.67 5.95
CA CYS A 243 22.15 26.39 5.86
C CYS A 243 21.59 25.52 4.74
N LEU A 244 20.27 25.47 4.57
CA LEU A 244 19.62 24.67 3.53
C LEU A 244 20.08 25.11 2.13
N LEU A 245 20.05 26.40 1.85
CA LEU A 245 20.49 26.98 0.56
C LEU A 245 21.96 26.72 0.26
N TYR A 246 22.80 26.56 1.29
CA TYR A 246 24.20 26.24 1.14
C TYR A 246 24.45 24.74 0.86
N THR A 247 23.67 23.86 1.48
CA THR A 247 23.85 22.38 1.42
C THR A 247 23.03 21.69 0.34
N SER A 248 21.97 22.34 -0.14
CA SER A 248 21.03 21.80 -1.15
C SER A 248 20.60 22.91 -2.11
N PRO A 249 21.54 23.44 -2.94
CA PRO A 249 21.26 24.52 -3.88
C PRO A 249 20.30 24.12 -5.00
#